data_79ef09c4ddc0bd319d6f3469dde17f13
#
_entry.id   79ef09c4ddc0bd319d6f3469dde17f13
#
_cell.length_a   1.000
_cell.length_b   1.000
_cell.length_c   1.000
_cell.angle_alpha   90.00
_cell.angle_beta   90.00
_cell.angle_gamma   90.00
#
_symmetry.space_group_name_H-M   'P 1'
#
loop_
_entity.id
_entity.type
_entity.pdbx_description
1 polymer ?
#
loop_
_entity_poly.entity_id
_entity_poly.type
_entity_poly.pdbx_seq_one_letter_code
_entity_poly.pdbx_strand_id
1 'polypeptide(L)'
;MRLLSLLALAGLIALPLAAQAAAPVELSFADFFVQPIGPRGLEPTATLKAAAGHEVRLVGFMVQREQPQAGRFMLTPRPVAMAEEADGDADDLPASTVTVLLPESQSGRIVAHQNGPMALTGRLEYGPAEDETGRVSWIRLHIAPEALATAPSAAAPHSH
;
A
#
# COMPACT_ATOMS: atom_id res chain seq x y z
N MET A 1 -71.39 -25.41 13.20
CA MET A 1 -70.04 -25.92 13.01
C MET A 1 -69.28 -24.95 12.12
N ARG A 2 -68.38 -24.14 12.71
CA ARG A 2 -67.51 -23.16 12.00
C ARG A 2 -66.10 -23.61 12.20
N LEU A 3 -65.45 -24.10 11.14
CA LEU A 3 -64.02 -24.38 11.14
C LEU A 3 -63.26 -23.07 10.98
N LEU A 4 -62.44 -22.70 11.96
CA LEU A 4 -61.44 -21.67 11.85
C LEU A 4 -60.16 -22.31 11.30
N SER A 5 -59.75 -21.93 10.09
CA SER A 5 -58.43 -22.23 9.52
C SER A 5 -57.43 -21.18 10.00
N LEU A 6 -56.48 -21.59 10.83
CA LEU A 6 -55.29 -20.79 11.17
C LEU A 6 -54.25 -20.92 10.04
N LEU A 7 -54.01 -19.88 9.27
CA LEU A 7 -52.84 -19.76 8.41
C LEU A 7 -51.64 -19.28 9.25
N ALA A 8 -50.68 -20.19 9.46
CA ALA A 8 -49.39 -19.83 10.05
C ALA A 8 -48.47 -19.24 8.93
N LEU A 9 -48.23 -17.93 8.96
CA LEU A 9 -47.30 -17.24 8.10
C LEU A 9 -45.91 -17.38 8.66
N ALA A 10 -45.09 -18.32 8.15
CA ALA A 10 -43.70 -18.48 8.50
C ALA A 10 -42.87 -17.36 7.82
N GLY A 11 -42.56 -16.33 8.55
CA GLY A 11 -41.64 -15.27 8.09
C GLY A 11 -40.21 -15.78 8.03
N LEU A 12 -39.69 -15.95 6.82
CA LEU A 12 -38.27 -16.26 6.58
C LEU A 12 -37.44 -15.01 6.82
N ILE A 13 -36.79 -14.93 7.99
CA ILE A 13 -35.85 -13.85 8.32
C ILE A 13 -34.54 -14.16 7.58
N ALA A 14 -34.31 -13.52 6.43
CA ALA A 14 -33.03 -13.52 5.75
C ALA A 14 -32.05 -12.65 6.57
N LEU A 15 -31.15 -13.28 7.33
CA LEU A 15 -30.00 -12.58 7.93
C LEU A 15 -29.06 -12.14 6.81
N PRO A 16 -28.70 -10.84 6.75
CA PRO A 16 -27.66 -10.41 5.84
C PRO A 16 -26.34 -11.07 6.26
N LEU A 17 -25.74 -11.86 5.36
CA LEU A 17 -24.36 -12.32 5.48
C LEU A 17 -23.49 -11.07 5.38
N ALA A 18 -23.04 -10.53 6.50
CA ALA A 18 -22.02 -9.50 6.52
C ALA A 18 -20.74 -10.13 5.94
N ALA A 19 -20.40 -9.75 4.70
CA ALA A 19 -19.13 -10.10 4.10
C ALA A 19 -18.04 -9.51 4.99
N GLN A 20 -17.39 -10.34 5.80
CA GLN A 20 -16.21 -9.94 6.55
C GLN A 20 -15.12 -9.66 5.54
N ALA A 21 -14.71 -8.38 5.42
CA ALA A 21 -13.54 -8.00 4.66
C ALA A 21 -12.34 -8.79 5.21
N ALA A 22 -11.61 -9.48 4.32
CA ALA A 22 -10.41 -10.21 4.73
C ALA A 22 -9.41 -9.22 5.34
N ALA A 23 -8.74 -9.63 6.44
CA ALA A 23 -7.69 -8.81 7.04
C ALA A 23 -6.56 -8.59 6.03
N PRO A 24 -5.94 -7.39 6.00
CA PRO A 24 -4.82 -7.12 5.09
C PRO A 24 -3.66 -8.07 5.38
N VAL A 25 -2.98 -8.49 4.31
CA VAL A 25 -1.79 -9.33 4.42
C VAL A 25 -0.63 -8.49 4.92
N GLU A 26 0.00 -8.89 6.03
CA GLU A 26 1.24 -8.26 6.50
C GLU A 26 2.37 -8.57 5.51
N LEU A 27 3.00 -7.53 4.98
CA LEU A 27 4.06 -7.65 3.99
C LEU A 27 5.27 -6.81 4.43
N SER A 28 6.46 -7.37 4.28
CA SER A 28 7.72 -6.70 4.57
C SER A 28 8.50 -6.43 3.28
N PHE A 29 9.26 -5.36 3.24
CA PHE A 29 10.20 -5.10 2.14
C PHE A 29 11.22 -6.23 1.93
N ALA A 30 11.57 -6.96 2.99
CA ALA A 30 12.44 -8.12 2.91
C ALA A 30 11.83 -9.29 2.12
N ASP A 31 10.50 -9.31 1.98
CA ASP A 31 9.77 -10.37 1.29
C ASP A 31 9.63 -10.12 -0.22
N PHE A 32 10.14 -8.99 -0.74
CA PHE A 32 9.90 -8.61 -2.14
C PHE A 32 10.76 -9.41 -3.12
N PHE A 33 12.03 -9.57 -2.83
CA PHE A 33 12.96 -10.18 -3.76
C PHE A 33 13.75 -11.32 -3.12
N VAL A 34 14.02 -12.33 -3.93
CA VAL A 34 14.81 -13.49 -3.51
C VAL A 34 16.22 -13.05 -3.12
N GLN A 35 16.68 -13.51 -1.95
CA GLN A 35 18.03 -13.25 -1.45
C GLN A 35 18.78 -14.57 -1.20
N PRO A 36 20.10 -14.63 -1.47
CA PRO A 36 20.92 -13.58 -2.12
C PRO A 36 20.57 -13.42 -3.60
N ILE A 37 20.92 -12.25 -4.16
CA ILE A 37 20.69 -11.97 -5.59
C ILE A 37 21.51 -12.95 -6.42
N GLY A 38 20.82 -13.72 -7.25
CA GLY A 38 21.43 -14.71 -8.14
C GLY A 38 21.89 -14.14 -9.49
N PRO A 39 22.43 -15.02 -10.38
CA PRO A 39 22.93 -14.59 -11.70
C PRO A 39 21.86 -13.97 -12.61
N ARG A 40 20.59 -14.24 -12.35
CA ARG A 40 19.45 -13.67 -13.11
C ARG A 40 19.00 -12.29 -12.60
N GLY A 41 19.71 -11.73 -11.61
CA GLY A 41 19.37 -10.45 -11.00
C GLY A 41 18.25 -10.55 -9.96
N LEU A 42 17.47 -9.48 -9.83
CA LEU A 42 16.37 -9.39 -8.87
C LEU A 42 15.19 -10.25 -9.30
N GLU A 43 14.88 -11.27 -8.55
CA GLU A 43 13.71 -12.13 -8.78
C GLU A 43 12.65 -11.87 -7.71
N PRO A 44 11.40 -11.58 -8.11
CA PRO A 44 10.32 -11.42 -7.16
C PRO A 44 10.00 -12.73 -6.46
N THR A 45 9.78 -12.68 -5.16
CA THR A 45 9.40 -13.85 -4.37
C THR A 45 7.98 -14.34 -4.72
N ALA A 46 7.66 -15.57 -4.34
CA ALA A 46 6.30 -16.07 -4.40
C ALA A 46 5.36 -15.25 -3.50
N THR A 47 5.85 -14.74 -2.37
CA THR A 47 5.10 -13.89 -1.44
C THR A 47 4.68 -12.58 -2.10
N LEU A 48 5.59 -11.85 -2.77
CA LEU A 48 5.26 -10.63 -3.49
C LEU A 48 4.24 -10.88 -4.61
N LYS A 49 4.45 -11.95 -5.39
CA LYS A 49 3.53 -12.32 -6.48
C LYS A 49 2.14 -12.67 -5.98
N ALA A 50 2.05 -13.41 -4.86
CA ALA A 50 0.77 -13.77 -4.26
C ALA A 50 0.05 -12.59 -3.62
N ALA A 51 0.77 -11.60 -3.10
CA ALA A 51 0.22 -10.39 -2.52
C ALA A 51 -0.33 -9.40 -3.57
N ALA A 52 0.11 -9.50 -4.83
CA ALA A 52 -0.37 -8.64 -5.91
C ALA A 52 -1.88 -8.78 -6.12
N GLY A 53 -2.59 -7.65 -6.20
CA GLY A 53 -4.04 -7.59 -6.32
C GLY A 53 -4.80 -7.68 -4.98
N HIS A 54 -4.11 -7.94 -3.88
CA HIS A 54 -4.69 -8.04 -2.54
C HIS A 54 -4.42 -6.80 -1.70
N GLU A 55 -5.21 -6.65 -0.63
CA GLU A 55 -4.95 -5.62 0.38
C GLU A 55 -3.81 -6.09 1.28
N VAL A 56 -2.79 -5.24 1.40
CA VAL A 56 -1.61 -5.50 2.23
C VAL A 56 -1.39 -4.37 3.22
N ARG A 57 -0.73 -4.69 4.32
CA ARG A 57 -0.19 -3.71 5.26
C ARG A 57 1.32 -3.73 5.17
N LEU A 58 1.90 -2.56 4.92
CA LEU A 58 3.33 -2.35 4.73
C LEU A 58 3.83 -1.25 5.66
N VAL A 59 4.98 -1.49 6.32
CA VAL A 59 5.65 -0.48 7.15
C VAL A 59 6.92 -0.04 6.44
N GLY A 60 7.07 1.27 6.23
CA GLY A 60 8.23 1.84 5.56
C GLY A 60 8.46 3.30 5.91
N PHE A 61 9.47 3.88 5.31
CA PHE A 61 9.85 5.28 5.48
C PHE A 61 9.51 6.06 4.22
N MET A 62 8.85 7.20 4.40
CA MET A 62 8.56 8.10 3.29
C MET A 62 9.87 8.69 2.75
N VAL A 63 10.08 8.62 1.45
CA VAL A 63 11.23 9.25 0.79
C VAL A 63 11.09 10.77 0.88
N GLN A 64 12.12 11.42 1.38
CA GLN A 64 12.18 12.88 1.39
C GLN A 64 12.57 13.38 0.00
N ARG A 65 11.76 14.23 -0.59
CA ARG A 65 12.01 14.88 -1.89
C ARG A 65 12.02 16.38 -1.73
N GLU A 66 12.89 17.07 -2.50
CA GLU A 66 12.88 18.53 -2.59
C GLU A 66 11.60 19.05 -3.26
N GLN A 67 11.14 18.33 -4.28
CA GLN A 67 9.89 18.64 -4.98
C GLN A 67 8.90 17.46 -4.85
N PRO A 68 8.02 17.50 -3.85
CA PRO A 68 7.00 16.47 -3.68
C PRO A 68 6.02 16.47 -4.86
N GLN A 69 5.60 15.29 -5.27
CA GLN A 69 4.63 15.11 -6.34
C GLN A 69 3.19 15.07 -5.80
N ALA A 70 2.26 15.68 -6.53
CA ALA A 70 0.84 15.56 -6.19
C ALA A 70 0.33 14.14 -6.45
N GLY A 71 -0.56 13.66 -5.58
CA GLY A 71 -1.24 12.38 -5.73
C GLY A 71 -0.39 11.14 -5.46
N ARG A 72 0.90 11.30 -5.10
CA ARG A 72 1.79 10.16 -4.87
C ARG A 72 2.98 10.50 -3.98
N PHE A 73 3.58 9.47 -3.38
CA PHE A 73 4.86 9.52 -2.71
C PHE A 73 5.51 8.13 -2.72
N MET A 74 6.72 8.01 -2.21
CA MET A 74 7.44 6.72 -2.21
C MET A 74 7.74 6.28 -0.79
N LEU A 75 7.70 4.95 -0.59
CA LEU A 75 8.15 4.27 0.62
C LEU A 75 9.37 3.40 0.34
N THR A 76 10.28 3.38 1.29
CA THR A 76 11.52 2.60 1.28
C THR A 76 11.69 1.87 2.62
N PRO A 77 12.49 0.78 2.67
CA PRO A 77 12.73 0.03 3.91
C PRO A 77 13.55 0.79 4.95
N ARG A 78 14.21 1.87 4.56
CA ARG A 78 15.04 2.74 5.41
C ARG A 78 14.89 4.20 4.95
N PRO A 79 15.15 5.18 5.81
CA PRO A 79 15.08 6.58 5.43
C PRO A 79 15.97 6.90 4.22
N VAL A 80 15.41 7.60 3.23
CA VAL A 80 16.13 8.08 2.04
C VAL A 80 15.71 9.52 1.78
N ALA A 81 16.70 10.38 1.49
CA ALA A 81 16.49 11.71 0.97
C ALA A 81 17.03 11.76 -0.47
N MET A 82 16.19 12.25 -1.40
CA MET A 82 16.57 12.49 -2.77
C MET A 82 16.86 13.97 -2.96
N ALA A 83 18.09 14.28 -3.39
CA ALA A 83 18.43 15.59 -3.92
C ALA A 83 18.08 15.61 -5.41
N GLU A 84 17.47 16.68 -5.88
CA GLU A 84 17.26 16.90 -7.31
C GLU A 84 18.52 17.59 -7.84
N GLU A 85 19.43 16.82 -8.43
CA GLU A 85 20.56 17.37 -9.15
C GLU A 85 20.13 17.85 -10.54
N ALA A 86 20.91 18.78 -11.14
CA ALA A 86 20.59 19.37 -12.42
C ALA A 86 20.46 18.37 -13.59
N ASP A 87 20.93 17.14 -13.40
CA ASP A 87 20.92 16.05 -14.39
C ASP A 87 19.81 15.00 -14.16
N GLY A 88 18.85 15.27 -13.26
CA GLY A 88 17.74 14.41 -12.95
C GLY A 88 17.81 13.76 -11.56
N ASP A 89 16.77 13.01 -11.19
CA ASP A 89 16.70 12.29 -9.92
C ASP A 89 17.85 11.29 -9.83
N ALA A 90 18.72 11.44 -8.83
CA ALA A 90 19.74 10.43 -8.54
C ALA A 90 19.04 9.10 -8.19
N ASP A 91 19.34 8.07 -8.96
CA ASP A 91 18.65 6.77 -8.94
C ASP A 91 19.14 5.86 -7.78
N ASP A 92 19.38 6.44 -6.61
CA ASP A 92 19.85 5.73 -5.42
C ASP A 92 18.72 5.04 -4.61
N LEU A 93 17.53 4.95 -5.21
CA LEU A 93 16.41 4.29 -4.56
C LEU A 93 16.58 2.77 -4.58
N PRO A 94 16.30 2.08 -3.45
CA PRO A 94 16.28 0.63 -3.43
C PRO A 94 15.30 0.06 -4.47
N ALA A 95 15.63 -1.05 -5.10
CA ALA A 95 14.73 -1.73 -6.04
C ALA A 95 13.40 -2.14 -5.41
N SER A 96 13.36 -2.27 -4.08
CA SER A 96 12.14 -2.52 -3.29
C SER A 96 11.29 -1.29 -3.03
N THR A 97 11.63 -0.12 -3.60
CA THR A 97 10.82 1.09 -3.44
C THR A 97 9.40 0.89 -3.91
N VAL A 98 8.45 1.32 -3.07
CA VAL A 98 7.02 1.26 -3.36
C VAL A 98 6.51 2.66 -3.67
N THR A 99 5.87 2.83 -4.83
CA THR A 99 5.14 4.05 -5.15
C THR A 99 3.75 3.97 -4.52
N VAL A 100 3.46 4.86 -3.59
CA VAL A 100 2.13 4.98 -2.99
C VAL A 100 1.31 5.93 -3.82
N LEU A 101 0.15 5.46 -4.27
CA LEU A 101 -0.80 6.23 -5.08
C LEU A 101 -2.03 6.58 -4.24
N LEU A 102 -2.33 7.86 -4.19
CA LEU A 102 -3.55 8.35 -3.59
C LEU A 102 -4.75 8.06 -4.51
N PRO A 103 -5.98 7.99 -3.97
CA PRO A 103 -7.17 7.86 -4.80
C PRO A 103 -7.34 9.07 -5.71
N GLU A 104 -8.04 8.90 -6.82
CA GLU A 104 -8.27 9.95 -7.82
C GLU A 104 -8.84 11.24 -7.21
N SER A 105 -9.73 11.12 -6.22
CA SER A 105 -10.28 12.26 -5.47
C SER A 105 -9.22 13.10 -4.73
N GLN A 106 -8.01 12.57 -4.55
CA GLN A 106 -6.87 13.23 -3.91
C GLN A 106 -5.66 13.36 -4.85
N SER A 107 -5.82 13.21 -6.15
CA SER A 107 -4.75 13.26 -7.14
C SER A 107 -3.96 14.57 -7.14
N GLY A 108 -4.59 15.68 -6.77
CA GLY A 108 -3.93 16.99 -6.61
C GLY A 108 -3.29 17.22 -5.24
N ARG A 109 -3.42 16.30 -4.29
CA ARG A 109 -2.92 16.46 -2.93
C ARG A 109 -1.41 16.21 -2.87
N ILE A 110 -0.67 17.16 -2.31
CA ILE A 110 0.72 16.97 -1.90
C ILE A 110 0.74 16.46 -0.46
N VAL A 111 1.39 15.32 -0.25
CA VAL A 111 1.60 14.75 1.08
C VAL A 111 2.89 15.30 1.65
N ALA A 112 2.80 16.01 2.78
CA ALA A 112 3.98 16.50 3.49
C ALA A 112 4.83 15.32 3.99
N HIS A 113 6.15 15.46 3.89
CA HIS A 113 7.07 14.46 4.39
C HIS A 113 6.84 14.17 5.87
N GLN A 114 6.77 12.89 6.22
CA GLN A 114 6.65 12.41 7.59
C GLN A 114 7.95 11.73 8.01
N ASN A 115 8.48 12.16 9.15
CA ASN A 115 9.66 11.53 9.75
C ASN A 115 9.28 10.22 10.44
N GLY A 116 10.18 9.23 10.35
CA GLY A 116 10.00 7.94 11.00
C GLY A 116 9.20 6.93 10.14
N PRO A 117 9.06 5.71 10.65
CA PRO A 117 8.32 4.67 9.94
C PRO A 117 6.82 4.95 9.98
N MET A 118 6.15 4.66 8.89
CA MET A 118 4.70 4.75 8.75
C MET A 118 4.14 3.40 8.27
N ALA A 119 2.99 3.02 8.81
CA ALA A 119 2.27 1.85 8.38
C ALA A 119 1.15 2.25 7.44
N LEU A 120 1.10 1.68 6.26
CA LEU A 120 0.05 1.91 5.28
C LEU A 120 -0.63 0.62 4.89
N THR A 121 -1.94 0.70 4.74
CA THR A 121 -2.76 -0.37 4.18
C THR A 121 -3.29 0.07 2.83
N GLY A 122 -3.20 -0.82 1.84
CA GLY A 122 -3.69 -0.55 0.50
C GLY A 122 -3.61 -1.78 -0.39
N ARG A 123 -4.13 -1.64 -1.60
CA ARG A 123 -4.08 -2.69 -2.60
C ARG A 123 -2.72 -2.67 -3.30
N LEU A 124 -2.02 -3.80 -3.24
CA LEU A 124 -0.72 -3.95 -3.87
C LEU A 124 -0.88 -4.23 -5.37
N GLU A 125 -0.05 -3.58 -6.17
CA GLU A 125 0.11 -3.86 -7.59
C GLU A 125 1.57 -4.11 -7.89
N TYR A 126 1.87 -5.20 -8.61
CA TYR A 126 3.21 -5.58 -9.02
C TYR A 126 3.28 -5.74 -10.54
N GLY A 127 4.31 -5.16 -11.14
CA GLY A 127 4.60 -5.17 -12.57
C GLY A 127 4.99 -3.78 -13.08
N PRO A 128 5.56 -3.66 -14.27
CA PRO A 128 5.97 -2.37 -14.80
C PRO A 128 4.75 -1.51 -15.13
N ALA A 129 4.79 -0.25 -14.71
CA ALA A 129 3.87 0.78 -15.16
C ALA A 129 4.60 2.10 -15.29
N GLU A 130 4.38 2.76 -16.41
CA GLU A 130 4.94 4.06 -16.73
C GLU A 130 3.95 5.15 -16.32
N ASP A 131 4.44 6.20 -15.71
CA ASP A 131 3.64 7.37 -15.37
C ASP A 131 3.70 8.44 -16.48
N GLU A 132 2.96 9.53 -16.30
CA GLU A 132 2.88 10.64 -17.26
C GLU A 132 4.23 11.32 -17.56
N THR A 133 5.23 11.10 -16.70
CA THR A 133 6.59 11.65 -16.86
C THR A 133 7.55 10.67 -17.53
N GLY A 134 7.08 9.46 -17.91
CA GLY A 134 7.90 8.40 -18.46
C GLY A 134 8.65 7.56 -17.42
N ARG A 135 8.40 7.79 -16.12
CA ARG A 135 9.04 7.02 -15.05
C ARG A 135 8.32 5.68 -14.87
N VAL A 136 9.09 4.61 -14.86
CA VAL A 136 8.57 3.26 -14.63
C VAL A 136 8.63 2.94 -13.13
N SER A 137 7.49 2.50 -12.57
CA SER A 137 7.38 1.91 -11.24
C SER A 137 7.02 0.43 -11.33
N TRP A 138 7.59 -0.39 -10.45
CA TRP A 138 7.36 -1.84 -10.43
C TRP A 138 6.42 -2.29 -9.32
N ILE A 139 6.41 -1.57 -8.19
CA ILE A 139 5.62 -1.90 -7.03
C ILE A 139 4.82 -0.65 -6.64
N ARG A 140 3.50 -0.78 -6.64
CA ARG A 140 2.57 0.31 -6.32
C ARG A 140 1.62 -0.11 -5.22
N LEU A 141 1.30 0.83 -4.34
CA LEU A 141 0.31 0.64 -3.27
C LEU A 141 -0.79 1.68 -3.44
N HIS A 142 -1.98 1.23 -3.80
CA HIS A 142 -3.17 2.09 -3.92
C HIS A 142 -3.84 2.19 -2.57
N ILE A 143 -3.81 3.36 -1.97
CA ILE A 143 -4.39 3.58 -0.63
C ILE A 143 -5.78 4.21 -0.70
N ALA A 144 -6.57 3.94 0.34
CA ALA A 144 -7.87 4.59 0.53
C ALA A 144 -7.70 6.05 1.02
N PRO A 145 -8.72 6.92 0.84
CA PRO A 145 -8.64 8.33 1.23
C PRO A 145 -8.29 8.58 2.70
N GLU A 146 -8.73 7.68 3.58
CA GLU A 146 -8.54 7.74 5.03
C GLU A 146 -7.22 7.12 5.52
N ALA A 147 -6.50 6.38 4.68
CA ALA A 147 -5.31 5.62 5.08
C ALA A 147 -4.20 6.50 5.68
N LEU A 148 -4.06 7.74 5.20
CA LEU A 148 -3.08 8.68 5.73
C LEU A 148 -3.50 9.31 7.07
N ALA A 149 -4.79 9.33 7.38
CA ALA A 149 -5.30 9.84 8.65
C ALA A 149 -5.14 8.81 9.78
N THR A 150 -5.10 7.54 9.41
CA THR A 150 -5.03 6.41 10.35
C THR A 150 -3.59 5.88 10.52
N ALA A 151 -2.62 6.38 9.73
CA ALA A 151 -1.24 5.94 9.83
C ALA A 151 -0.66 6.33 11.21
N PRO A 152 -0.52 5.39 12.16
CA PRO A 152 0.11 5.72 13.42
C PRO A 152 1.57 6.07 13.12
N SER A 153 2.00 7.25 13.57
CA SER A 153 3.43 7.50 13.74
C SER A 153 3.94 6.41 14.68
N ALA A 154 4.73 5.47 14.16
CA ALA A 154 5.33 4.46 15.02
C ALA A 154 6.24 5.19 16.01
N ALA A 155 5.83 5.22 17.27
CA ALA A 155 6.61 5.79 18.33
C ALA A 155 7.99 5.12 18.33
N ALA A 156 9.04 5.92 18.27
CA ALA A 156 10.40 5.43 18.41
C ALA A 156 10.51 4.66 19.74
N PRO A 157 11.17 3.49 19.78
CA PRO A 157 11.40 2.81 21.03
C PRO A 157 12.25 3.72 21.92
N HIS A 158 11.69 4.09 23.07
CA HIS A 158 12.44 4.78 24.11
C HIS A 158 13.52 3.83 24.62
N SER A 159 14.76 4.05 24.18
CA SER A 159 15.93 3.42 24.80
C SER A 159 16.17 4.08 26.17
N HIS A 160 16.00 3.29 27.21
CA HIS A 160 16.52 3.56 28.55
C HIS A 160 17.96 3.12 28.66
#